data_c4cddde2065b3547753db8b1da28bf5f
#
_entry.id   c4cddde2065b3547753db8b1da28bf5f
#
_cell.length_a   1.000
_cell.length_b   1.000
_cell.length_c   1.000
_cell.angle_alpha   90.00
_cell.angle_beta   90.00
_cell.angle_gamma   90.00
#
_symmetry.space_group_name_H-M   'P 1'
#
loop_
_entity.id
_entity.type
_entity.pdbx_description
1 polymer ?
#
loop_
_entity_poly.entity_id
_entity_poly.type
_entity_poly.pdbx_seq_one_letter_code
_entity_poly.pdbx_strand_id
1 'polypeptide(L)'
;MNKTKFLSILLFLTTANVVAQSEKFEYRFSIDIENAIEKDTVPWKYQIGAYEFSFVGNYQKTRETWDKNGVGIPTITEEDSLYFIGFKPVNARDYIIEHSKNEQIIIINEAHTYPNHRTFTHSLLQGLYDNGYRYLGLEALSDTIINERKYPIIESGYYTKEPEFGNLIYTALNIGFTLFGYDDFNHNGKEREIAQARNIANFIEKHPRGKVLIHCGHEHVIEGTPIIPSWEKAMAGRLKEYTQINPFTIDQTQFAEKSERKYNHPYIAMVNKNFPVVLIDENGNLFNGQKGNDQVDVRIIHPETRYLNNRPNWLLSVGNRKEYHVESSKITQYPILVLAYRKNEFENNGVPSDIIEILDSENIPSLILDKGNYEIIMKDRNYNIINRYEIKIE
;
A
#
# COMPACT_ATOMS: atom_id res chain seq x y z
N MET A 1 64.17 -48.14 33.49
CA MET A 1 63.83 -46.79 33.03
C MET A 1 62.55 -46.86 32.23
N ASN A 2 61.42 -46.71 32.94
CA ASN A 2 60.08 -46.78 32.31
C ASN A 2 59.65 -45.42 31.89
N LYS A 3 59.38 -45.20 30.58
CA LYS A 3 58.80 -44.03 30.02
C LYS A 3 57.28 -44.21 29.90
N THR A 4 56.50 -43.60 30.80
CA THR A 4 55.05 -43.54 30.78
C THR A 4 54.64 -42.52 29.73
N LYS A 5 53.91 -42.93 28.66
CA LYS A 5 53.29 -42.02 27.69
C LYS A 5 51.95 -41.55 28.24
N PHE A 6 51.81 -40.25 28.51
CA PHE A 6 50.52 -39.60 28.74
C PHE A 6 49.80 -39.42 27.41
N LEU A 7 48.64 -40.03 27.31
CA LEU A 7 47.74 -39.85 26.16
C LEU A 7 46.69 -38.77 26.51
N SER A 8 46.87 -37.55 26.03
CA SER A 8 45.90 -36.49 26.21
C SER A 8 44.76 -36.66 25.20
N ILE A 9 43.58 -37.03 25.70
CA ILE A 9 42.34 -37.05 24.93
C ILE A 9 41.80 -35.62 24.89
N LEU A 10 41.90 -34.98 23.72
CA LEU A 10 41.29 -33.67 23.44
C LEU A 10 39.83 -33.89 23.09
N LEU A 11 38.93 -33.57 24.03
CA LEU A 11 37.48 -33.62 23.86
C LEU A 11 37.05 -32.38 23.06
N PHE A 12 36.78 -32.50 21.78
CA PHE A 12 36.14 -31.44 20.99
C PHE A 12 34.67 -31.39 21.37
N LEU A 13 34.30 -30.42 22.21
CA LEU A 13 32.92 -30.01 22.39
C LEU A 13 32.51 -29.16 21.17
N THR A 14 31.88 -29.77 20.19
CA THR A 14 31.15 -29.05 19.15
C THR A 14 29.84 -28.51 19.76
N THR A 15 29.87 -27.26 20.21
CA THR A 15 28.64 -26.52 20.50
C THR A 15 27.94 -26.28 19.14
N ALA A 16 26.98 -27.13 18.82
CA ALA A 16 26.03 -26.86 17.79
C ALA A 16 25.19 -25.65 18.24
N ASN A 17 25.52 -24.48 17.72
CA ASN A 17 24.62 -23.35 17.79
C ASN A 17 23.39 -23.70 16.94
N VAL A 18 22.38 -24.27 17.56
CA VAL A 18 21.03 -24.30 17.00
C VAL A 18 20.54 -22.86 17.07
N VAL A 19 20.84 -22.10 16.02
CA VAL A 19 20.08 -20.89 15.70
C VAL A 19 18.71 -21.42 15.33
N ALA A 20 17.77 -21.37 16.26
CA ALA A 20 16.37 -21.54 15.95
C ALA A 20 16.03 -20.40 14.98
N GLN A 21 16.05 -20.70 13.67
CA GLN A 21 15.37 -19.90 12.69
C GLN A 21 13.89 -19.90 13.12
N SER A 22 13.43 -18.82 13.76
CA SER A 22 12.01 -18.62 13.94
C SER A 22 11.42 -18.59 12.52
N GLU A 23 10.63 -19.60 12.17
CA GLU A 23 9.86 -19.55 10.93
C GLU A 23 9.12 -18.23 10.90
N LYS A 24 9.51 -17.36 9.98
CA LYS A 24 8.89 -16.03 9.85
C LYS A 24 7.61 -16.22 9.06
N PHE A 25 6.50 -16.40 9.76
CA PHE A 25 5.19 -16.43 9.14
C PHE A 25 4.91 -15.10 8.44
N GLU A 26 4.51 -15.16 7.18
CA GLU A 26 4.32 -13.98 6.37
C GLU A 26 3.15 -13.13 6.84
N TYR A 27 2.05 -13.79 7.27
CA TYR A 27 0.87 -13.15 7.84
C TYR A 27 0.71 -13.61 9.29
N ARG A 28 0.74 -12.64 10.22
CA ARG A 28 0.84 -12.90 11.65
C ARG A 28 -0.42 -12.47 12.39
N PHE A 29 -0.74 -13.15 13.48
CA PHE A 29 -1.76 -12.68 14.41
C PHE A 29 -1.39 -11.31 15.00
N SER A 30 -2.39 -10.46 15.24
CA SER A 30 -2.18 -9.11 15.80
C SER A 30 -1.40 -9.13 17.10
N ILE A 31 -1.65 -10.10 17.98
CA ILE A 31 -0.92 -10.26 19.25
C ILE A 31 0.57 -10.57 19.04
N ASP A 32 0.96 -11.28 17.99
CA ASP A 32 2.36 -11.55 17.70
C ASP A 32 3.08 -10.31 17.16
N ILE A 33 2.36 -9.48 16.42
CA ILE A 33 2.86 -8.18 15.96
C ILE A 33 3.06 -7.26 17.16
N GLU A 34 2.09 -7.18 18.07
CA GLU A 34 2.19 -6.40 19.32
C GLU A 34 3.38 -6.83 20.15
N ASN A 35 3.53 -8.13 20.40
CA ASN A 35 4.65 -8.69 21.14
C ASN A 35 6.01 -8.40 20.48
N ALA A 36 6.07 -8.37 19.15
CA ALA A 36 7.28 -8.02 18.43
C ALA A 36 7.62 -6.53 18.62
N ILE A 37 6.64 -5.63 18.51
CA ILE A 37 6.84 -4.19 18.74
C ILE A 37 7.32 -3.92 20.18
N GLU A 38 6.76 -4.61 21.16
CA GLU A 38 7.14 -4.44 22.57
C GLU A 38 8.59 -4.88 22.85
N LYS A 39 9.01 -5.97 22.24
CA LYS A 39 10.37 -6.54 22.41
C LYS A 39 11.43 -5.80 21.60
N ASP A 40 11.03 -5.12 20.54
CA ASP A 40 11.95 -4.44 19.64
C ASP A 40 12.41 -3.10 20.24
N THR A 41 13.69 -2.79 20.10
CA THR A 41 14.33 -1.57 20.59
C THR A 41 14.73 -0.59 19.50
N VAL A 42 14.52 -0.96 18.21
CA VAL A 42 14.88 -0.07 17.09
C VAL A 42 13.97 1.16 17.02
N PRO A 43 14.49 2.33 16.65
CA PRO A 43 13.69 3.56 16.60
C PRO A 43 12.45 3.47 15.69
N TRP A 44 12.49 2.67 14.66
CA TRP A 44 11.44 2.52 13.64
C TRP A 44 10.51 1.32 13.88
N LYS A 45 10.49 0.75 15.10
CA LYS A 45 9.64 -0.41 15.44
C LYS A 45 8.15 -0.21 15.17
N TYR A 46 7.64 1.00 15.41
CA TYR A 46 6.23 1.32 15.12
C TYR A 46 5.95 1.39 13.62
N GLN A 47 6.92 1.81 12.82
CA GLN A 47 6.82 1.79 11.37
C GLN A 47 6.71 0.35 10.85
N ILE A 48 7.60 -0.55 11.30
CA ILE A 48 7.55 -1.98 10.94
C ILE A 48 6.23 -2.60 11.40
N GLY A 49 5.82 -2.37 12.65
CA GLY A 49 4.57 -2.90 13.17
C GLY A 49 3.34 -2.42 12.41
N ALA A 50 3.32 -1.15 11.98
CA ALA A 50 2.23 -0.63 11.15
C ALA A 50 2.16 -1.32 9.78
N TYR A 51 3.30 -1.60 9.14
CA TYR A 51 3.31 -2.41 7.92
C TYR A 51 2.77 -3.81 8.15
N GLU A 52 3.21 -4.49 9.21
CA GLU A 52 2.75 -5.85 9.52
C GLU A 52 1.25 -5.89 9.84
N PHE A 53 0.69 -4.90 10.54
CA PHE A 53 -0.76 -4.79 10.71
C PHE A 53 -1.51 -4.56 9.39
N SER A 54 -0.95 -3.78 8.46
CA SER A 54 -1.57 -3.59 7.15
C SER A 54 -1.61 -4.89 6.35
N PHE A 55 -0.55 -5.70 6.42
CA PHE A 55 -0.47 -6.98 5.71
C PHE A 55 -1.52 -7.98 6.16
N VAL A 56 -2.01 -7.89 7.38
CA VAL A 56 -3.05 -8.79 7.91
C VAL A 56 -4.44 -8.17 7.95
N GLY A 57 -4.65 -7.06 7.25
CA GLY A 57 -5.95 -6.41 7.12
C GLY A 57 -6.44 -5.69 8.39
N ASN A 58 -5.58 -5.51 9.39
CA ASN A 58 -5.93 -4.76 10.60
C ASN A 58 -5.62 -3.27 10.45
N TYR A 59 -6.39 -2.61 9.58
CA TYR A 59 -6.13 -1.25 9.13
C TYR A 59 -6.34 -0.18 10.22
N GLN A 60 -7.13 -0.46 11.24
CA GLN A 60 -7.25 0.42 12.39
C GLN A 60 -5.96 0.43 13.19
N LYS A 61 -5.44 -0.74 13.58
CA LYS A 61 -4.17 -0.86 14.30
C LYS A 61 -2.98 -0.37 13.48
N THR A 62 -3.03 -0.48 12.17
CA THR A 62 -2.04 0.11 11.26
C THR A 62 -1.86 1.60 11.54
N ARG A 63 -2.95 2.38 11.53
CA ARG A 63 -2.91 3.84 11.77
C ARG A 63 -2.54 4.17 13.21
N GLU A 64 -3.15 3.48 14.19
CA GLU A 64 -2.84 3.67 15.61
C GLU A 64 -1.35 3.43 15.90
N THR A 65 -0.76 2.41 15.27
CA THR A 65 0.66 2.08 15.45
C THR A 65 1.57 3.06 14.71
N TRP A 66 1.20 3.48 13.51
CA TRP A 66 1.94 4.47 12.74
C TRP A 66 2.04 5.80 13.49
N ASP A 67 0.95 6.27 14.09
CA ASP A 67 0.90 7.56 14.78
C ASP A 67 1.73 7.57 16.08
N LYS A 68 2.13 6.41 16.61
CA LYS A 68 3.11 6.30 17.73
C LYS A 68 4.52 6.78 17.36
N ASN A 69 4.84 6.94 16.07
CA ASN A 69 6.08 7.59 15.64
C ASN A 69 6.11 9.10 15.92
N GLY A 70 4.99 9.65 16.33
CA GLY A 70 4.80 11.06 16.62
C GLY A 70 3.86 11.71 15.61
N VAL A 71 2.79 12.27 16.11
CA VAL A 71 1.80 13.02 15.33
C VAL A 71 1.49 14.31 16.04
N GLY A 72 1.45 15.42 15.28
CA GLY A 72 1.07 16.75 15.80
C GLY A 72 -0.41 17.05 15.55
N ILE A 73 -0.94 18.04 16.26
CA ILE A 73 -2.25 18.61 15.95
C ILE A 73 -2.03 19.70 14.88
N PRO A 74 -2.50 19.48 13.64
CA PRO A 74 -2.31 20.47 12.59
C PRO A 74 -3.21 21.69 12.82
N THR A 75 -2.69 22.85 12.50
CA THR A 75 -3.43 24.12 12.55
C THR A 75 -3.39 24.77 11.16
N ILE A 76 -4.42 25.53 10.84
CA ILE A 76 -4.48 26.38 9.65
C ILE A 76 -4.68 27.82 10.08
N THR A 77 -4.12 28.75 9.32
CA THR A 77 -4.34 30.17 9.54
C THR A 77 -5.72 30.59 9.02
N GLU A 78 -6.18 31.79 9.39
CA GLU A 78 -7.39 32.37 8.81
C GLU A 78 -7.24 32.58 7.29
N GLU A 79 -6.05 32.97 6.82
CA GLU A 79 -5.74 33.12 5.40
C GLU A 79 -5.84 31.79 4.66
N ASP A 80 -5.26 30.71 5.21
CA ASP A 80 -5.37 29.36 4.63
C ASP A 80 -6.82 28.89 4.57
N SER A 81 -7.61 29.18 5.60
CA SER A 81 -9.04 28.86 5.65
C SER A 81 -9.82 29.60 4.59
N LEU A 82 -9.59 30.93 4.47
CA LEU A 82 -10.23 31.75 3.44
C LEU A 82 -9.83 31.35 2.03
N TYR A 83 -8.58 30.98 1.82
CA TYR A 83 -8.11 30.44 0.54
C TYR A 83 -8.82 29.13 0.21
N PHE A 84 -8.88 28.19 1.17
CA PHE A 84 -9.49 26.87 0.99
C PHE A 84 -10.97 26.93 0.63
N ILE A 85 -11.77 27.77 1.27
CA ILE A 85 -13.21 27.88 1.01
C ILE A 85 -13.53 28.45 -0.37
N GLY A 86 -12.55 29.04 -1.06
CA GLY A 86 -12.67 29.46 -2.46
C GLY A 86 -12.77 28.29 -3.45
N PHE A 87 -12.49 27.06 -3.01
CA PHE A 87 -12.52 25.87 -3.83
C PHE A 87 -13.76 25.01 -3.57
N LYS A 88 -14.24 24.35 -4.60
CA LYS A 88 -15.39 23.43 -4.54
C LYS A 88 -14.93 21.97 -4.68
N PRO A 89 -15.42 21.05 -3.84
CA PRO A 89 -15.08 19.63 -3.96
C PRO A 89 -15.80 18.99 -5.14
N VAL A 90 -15.03 18.29 -6.00
CA VAL A 90 -15.52 17.44 -7.08
C VAL A 90 -14.99 16.02 -6.88
N ASN A 91 -15.69 15.03 -7.46
CA ASN A 91 -15.27 13.63 -7.35
C ASN A 91 -13.89 13.45 -7.97
N ALA A 92 -12.91 13.02 -7.16
CA ALA A 92 -11.52 12.90 -7.59
C ALA A 92 -11.35 11.86 -8.71
N ARG A 93 -12.03 10.72 -8.61
CA ARG A 93 -11.96 9.66 -9.63
C ARG A 93 -12.42 10.17 -10.99
N ASP A 94 -13.59 10.77 -11.04
CA ASP A 94 -14.18 11.22 -12.29
C ASP A 94 -13.35 12.36 -12.91
N TYR A 95 -12.84 13.26 -12.07
CA TYR A 95 -11.97 14.34 -12.52
C TYR A 95 -10.67 13.81 -13.13
N ILE A 96 -9.97 12.90 -12.42
CA ILE A 96 -8.69 12.35 -12.88
C ILE A 96 -8.88 11.56 -14.18
N ILE A 97 -9.93 10.76 -14.31
CA ILE A 97 -10.21 10.00 -15.53
C ILE A 97 -10.47 10.97 -16.70
N GLU A 98 -11.24 12.04 -16.50
CA GLU A 98 -11.47 13.02 -17.57
C GLU A 98 -10.19 13.75 -17.94
N HIS A 99 -9.42 14.23 -16.96
CA HIS A 99 -8.16 14.94 -17.16
C HIS A 99 -7.11 14.07 -17.87
N SER A 100 -7.06 12.79 -17.55
CA SER A 100 -6.11 11.81 -18.09
C SER A 100 -6.16 11.66 -19.62
N LYS A 101 -7.24 12.10 -20.28
CA LYS A 101 -7.35 12.07 -21.75
C LYS A 101 -6.23 12.87 -22.43
N ASN A 102 -5.77 13.93 -21.78
CA ASN A 102 -4.78 14.85 -22.32
C ASN A 102 -3.35 14.59 -21.77
N GLU A 103 -3.22 13.74 -20.75
CA GLU A 103 -1.94 13.48 -20.11
C GLU A 103 -1.28 12.21 -20.68
N GLN A 104 0.05 12.24 -20.80
CA GLN A 104 0.86 11.09 -21.18
C GLN A 104 1.37 10.32 -19.96
N ILE A 105 1.70 11.02 -18.89
CA ILE A 105 2.23 10.47 -17.64
C ILE A 105 1.36 10.96 -16.49
N ILE A 106 0.86 10.04 -15.70
CA ILE A 106 0.27 10.33 -14.38
C ILE A 106 1.15 9.71 -13.32
N ILE A 107 1.48 10.48 -12.28
CA ILE A 107 2.18 10.00 -11.09
C ILE A 107 1.24 10.18 -9.91
N ILE A 108 0.97 9.10 -9.19
CA ILE A 108 0.17 9.11 -7.98
C ILE A 108 0.93 8.44 -6.84
N ASN A 109 0.93 9.05 -5.67
CA ASN A 109 1.64 8.50 -4.52
C ASN A 109 0.73 7.74 -3.54
N GLU A 110 1.38 7.05 -2.61
CA GLU A 110 0.75 6.46 -1.43
C GLU A 110 1.59 6.70 -0.17
N ALA A 111 0.97 6.71 0.99
CA ALA A 111 1.65 6.35 2.22
C ALA A 111 1.53 4.84 2.42
N HIS A 112 2.65 4.14 2.58
CA HIS A 112 2.70 2.66 2.55
C HIS A 112 1.84 1.97 3.62
N THR A 113 1.42 2.69 4.64
CA THR A 113 0.53 2.23 5.71
C THR A 113 -0.94 2.62 5.49
N TYR A 114 -1.29 3.15 4.32
CA TYR A 114 -2.63 3.60 3.98
C TYR A 114 -3.20 2.85 2.77
N PRO A 115 -3.69 1.61 2.94
CA PRO A 115 -4.23 0.81 1.83
C PRO A 115 -5.39 1.44 1.07
N ASN A 116 -6.12 2.38 1.68
CA ASN A 116 -7.14 3.17 0.99
C ASN A 116 -6.58 4.00 -0.19
N HIS A 117 -5.29 4.41 -0.16
CA HIS A 117 -4.63 5.05 -1.30
C HIS A 117 -4.49 4.08 -2.48
N ARG A 118 -4.17 2.81 -2.22
CA ARG A 118 -4.11 1.72 -3.21
C ARG A 118 -5.49 1.43 -3.79
N THR A 119 -6.49 1.35 -2.90
CA THR A 119 -7.90 1.19 -3.30
C THR A 119 -8.36 2.32 -4.22
N PHE A 120 -7.97 3.56 -3.94
CA PHE A 120 -8.28 4.69 -4.81
C PHE A 120 -7.57 4.57 -6.17
N THR A 121 -6.25 4.29 -6.20
CA THR A 121 -5.51 4.05 -7.45
C THR A 121 -6.12 2.90 -8.25
N HIS A 122 -6.51 1.81 -7.58
CA HIS A 122 -7.25 0.68 -8.19
C HIS A 122 -8.54 1.16 -8.89
N SER A 123 -9.28 2.07 -8.27
CA SER A 123 -10.54 2.59 -8.83
C SER A 123 -10.35 3.37 -10.14
N LEU A 124 -9.14 3.86 -10.43
CA LEU A 124 -8.82 4.60 -11.65
C LEU A 124 -8.49 3.69 -12.83
N LEU A 125 -8.04 2.44 -12.60
CA LEU A 125 -7.40 1.59 -13.59
C LEU A 125 -8.21 1.43 -14.88
N GLN A 126 -9.49 1.06 -14.78
CA GLN A 126 -10.32 0.84 -15.97
C GLN A 126 -10.47 2.10 -16.80
N GLY A 127 -10.79 3.24 -16.17
CA GLY A 127 -10.95 4.51 -16.88
C GLY A 127 -9.64 5.00 -17.50
N LEU A 128 -8.51 4.80 -16.84
CA LEU A 128 -7.20 5.11 -17.41
C LEU A 128 -6.88 4.20 -18.61
N TYR A 129 -7.18 2.90 -18.51
CA TYR A 129 -6.98 1.96 -19.61
C TYR A 129 -7.83 2.35 -20.83
N ASP A 130 -9.08 2.74 -20.61
CA ASP A 130 -9.99 3.22 -21.67
C ASP A 130 -9.47 4.51 -22.35
N ASN A 131 -8.75 5.34 -21.59
CA ASN A 131 -8.08 6.56 -22.07
C ASN A 131 -6.67 6.32 -22.67
N GLY A 132 -6.28 5.06 -22.88
CA GLY A 132 -5.05 4.69 -23.58
C GLY A 132 -3.82 4.42 -22.70
N TYR A 133 -3.96 4.40 -21.37
CA TYR A 133 -2.88 3.94 -20.49
C TYR A 133 -2.70 2.44 -20.66
N ARG A 134 -1.45 2.02 -20.80
CA ARG A 134 -1.10 0.61 -21.05
C ARG A 134 -0.03 0.10 -20.09
N TYR A 135 0.66 1.01 -19.42
CA TYR A 135 1.79 0.70 -18.56
C TYR A 135 1.54 1.21 -17.14
N LEU A 136 1.86 0.37 -16.16
CA LEU A 136 1.81 0.71 -14.74
C LEU A 136 3.20 0.49 -14.14
N GLY A 137 3.88 1.58 -13.80
CA GLY A 137 5.13 1.57 -13.05
C GLY A 137 4.86 1.50 -11.56
N LEU A 138 5.46 0.56 -10.87
CA LEU A 138 5.32 0.35 -9.43
C LEU A 138 6.68 0.42 -8.75
N GLU A 139 6.85 1.34 -7.78
CA GLU A 139 8.07 1.41 -6.97
C GLU A 139 8.34 0.10 -6.23
N ALA A 140 7.31 -0.49 -5.64
CA ALA A 140 7.44 -1.67 -4.81
C ALA A 140 7.69 -2.99 -5.56
N LEU A 141 7.69 -2.99 -6.90
CA LEU A 141 7.74 -4.20 -7.71
C LEU A 141 9.17 -4.60 -8.07
N SER A 142 9.56 -5.82 -7.68
CA SER A 142 10.84 -6.43 -8.07
C SER A 142 10.68 -7.68 -8.94
N ASP A 143 9.46 -8.08 -9.24
CA ASP A 143 9.09 -9.33 -9.91
C ASP A 143 9.11 -9.19 -11.44
N THR A 144 10.07 -9.83 -12.08
CA THR A 144 10.27 -9.73 -13.53
C THR A 144 9.32 -10.59 -14.37
N ILE A 145 8.69 -11.61 -13.78
CA ILE A 145 7.77 -12.52 -14.48
C ILE A 145 6.30 -12.30 -14.17
N ILE A 146 5.98 -11.22 -13.45
CA ILE A 146 4.61 -10.91 -13.02
C ILE A 146 3.63 -10.76 -14.20
N ASN A 147 4.09 -10.22 -15.32
CA ASN A 147 3.28 -10.04 -16.52
C ASN A 147 2.90 -11.37 -17.20
N GLU A 148 3.72 -12.40 -17.02
CA GLU A 148 3.47 -13.76 -17.53
C GLU A 148 2.59 -14.53 -16.54
N ARG A 149 2.90 -14.47 -15.24
CA ARG A 149 2.18 -15.16 -14.18
C ARG A 149 0.76 -14.61 -13.96
N LYS A 150 0.54 -13.31 -14.17
CA LYS A 150 -0.75 -12.60 -14.05
C LYS A 150 -1.31 -12.42 -12.63
N TYR A 151 -0.52 -12.64 -11.60
CA TYR A 151 -0.86 -12.34 -10.20
C TYR A 151 0.41 -12.11 -9.37
N PRO A 152 0.34 -11.35 -8.26
CA PRO A 152 1.47 -11.15 -7.37
C PRO A 152 1.68 -12.36 -6.46
N ILE A 153 2.92 -12.59 -6.09
CA ILE A 153 3.32 -13.54 -5.05
C ILE A 153 4.00 -12.78 -3.91
N ILE A 154 4.23 -13.45 -2.79
CA ILE A 154 4.87 -12.85 -1.60
C ILE A 154 6.20 -12.17 -1.96
N GLU A 155 6.96 -12.77 -2.87
CA GLU A 155 8.27 -12.29 -3.30
C GLU A 155 8.21 -11.19 -4.38
N SER A 156 7.03 -10.81 -4.86
CA SER A 156 6.90 -9.77 -5.89
C SER A 156 7.38 -8.39 -5.41
N GLY A 157 7.45 -8.17 -4.09
CA GLY A 157 8.01 -6.98 -3.45
C GLY A 157 7.61 -6.87 -1.99
N TYR A 158 8.21 -5.92 -1.26
CA TYR A 158 7.95 -5.82 0.17
C TYR A 158 6.51 -5.38 0.48
N TYR A 159 6.02 -4.33 -0.17
CA TYR A 159 4.66 -3.81 0.07
C TYR A 159 3.59 -4.54 -0.74
N THR A 160 3.98 -5.24 -1.82
CA THR A 160 3.04 -5.90 -2.73
C THR A 160 2.30 -7.08 -2.09
N LYS A 161 2.76 -7.57 -0.94
CA LYS A 161 2.11 -8.62 -0.15
C LYS A 161 0.93 -8.13 0.70
N GLU A 162 0.71 -6.81 0.78
CA GLU A 162 -0.50 -6.27 1.38
C GLU A 162 -1.70 -6.54 0.45
N PRO A 163 -2.86 -7.01 0.98
CA PRO A 163 -3.98 -7.44 0.17
C PRO A 163 -4.48 -6.42 -0.87
N GLU A 164 -4.58 -5.13 -0.52
CA GLU A 164 -5.05 -4.12 -1.46
C GLU A 164 -4.02 -3.79 -2.53
N PHE A 165 -2.72 -3.91 -2.24
CA PHE A 165 -1.69 -3.82 -3.28
C PHE A 165 -1.74 -5.05 -4.20
N GLY A 166 -1.91 -6.24 -3.63
CA GLY A 166 -2.14 -7.46 -4.41
C GLY A 166 -3.34 -7.34 -5.33
N ASN A 167 -4.45 -6.80 -4.84
CA ASN A 167 -5.66 -6.55 -5.63
C ASN A 167 -5.46 -5.52 -6.74
N LEU A 168 -4.74 -4.42 -6.47
CA LEU A 168 -4.36 -3.40 -7.47
C LEU A 168 -3.57 -4.05 -8.63
N ILE A 169 -2.52 -4.82 -8.29
CA ILE A 169 -1.67 -5.53 -9.27
C ILE A 169 -2.49 -6.52 -10.08
N TYR A 170 -3.25 -7.39 -9.41
CA TYR A 170 -4.08 -8.40 -10.06
C TYR A 170 -5.07 -7.77 -11.05
N THR A 171 -5.75 -6.70 -10.63
CA THR A 171 -6.72 -6.01 -11.47
C THR A 171 -6.06 -5.33 -12.66
N ALA A 172 -4.93 -4.66 -12.47
CA ALA A 172 -4.19 -4.05 -13.57
C ALA A 172 -3.78 -5.07 -14.64
N LEU A 173 -3.24 -6.22 -14.23
CA LEU A 173 -2.85 -7.31 -15.13
C LEU A 173 -4.05 -7.89 -15.91
N ASN A 174 -5.21 -8.03 -15.25
CA ASN A 174 -6.42 -8.58 -15.88
C ASN A 174 -7.12 -7.59 -16.81
N ILE A 175 -7.02 -6.28 -16.55
CA ILE A 175 -7.47 -5.24 -17.49
C ILE A 175 -6.59 -5.23 -18.75
N GLY A 176 -5.29 -5.56 -18.60
CA GLY A 176 -4.34 -5.62 -19.72
C GLY A 176 -3.17 -4.64 -19.62
N PHE A 177 -2.95 -4.05 -18.45
CA PHE A 177 -1.72 -3.29 -18.21
C PHE A 177 -0.49 -4.20 -18.25
N THR A 178 0.61 -3.66 -18.76
CA THR A 178 1.96 -4.20 -18.57
C THR A 178 2.58 -3.49 -17.37
N LEU A 179 3.02 -4.27 -16.38
CA LEU A 179 3.63 -3.74 -15.15
C LEU A 179 5.15 -3.71 -15.30
N PHE A 180 5.78 -2.70 -14.67
CA PHE A 180 7.23 -2.64 -14.54
C PHE A 180 7.65 -2.05 -13.20
N GLY A 181 8.71 -2.61 -12.62
CA GLY A 181 9.38 -2.03 -11.46
C GLY A 181 10.41 -1.01 -11.91
N TYR A 182 10.59 0.04 -11.13
CA TYR A 182 11.54 1.10 -11.49
C TYR A 182 12.43 1.53 -10.33
N ASP A 183 12.23 0.99 -9.12
CA ASP A 183 13.04 1.36 -7.96
C ASP A 183 14.50 0.90 -8.10
N ASP A 184 15.36 1.55 -7.35
CA ASP A 184 16.76 1.19 -7.22
C ASP A 184 17.11 0.95 -5.76
N PHE A 185 17.24 -0.32 -5.42
CA PHE A 185 17.55 -0.78 -4.06
C PHE A 185 19.05 -0.67 -3.71
N ASN A 186 19.91 -0.28 -4.66
CA ASN A 186 21.35 -0.14 -4.44
C ASN A 186 21.74 1.26 -3.95
N HIS A 187 20.86 2.24 -4.12
CA HIS A 187 21.08 3.62 -3.77
C HIS A 187 20.06 4.15 -2.76
N ASN A 188 20.42 5.25 -2.10
CA ASN A 188 19.55 5.97 -1.18
C ASN A 188 19.57 7.47 -1.49
N GLY A 189 18.59 8.20 -0.96
CA GLY A 189 18.51 9.66 -1.10
C GLY A 189 18.57 10.12 -2.56
N LYS A 190 19.36 11.14 -2.86
CA LYS A 190 19.47 11.74 -4.19
C LYS A 190 19.74 10.74 -5.31
N GLU A 191 20.65 9.80 -5.10
CA GLU A 191 21.04 8.84 -6.14
C GLU A 191 19.90 7.87 -6.47
N ARG A 192 19.07 7.51 -5.47
CA ARG A 192 17.85 6.72 -5.69
C ARG A 192 16.83 7.49 -6.52
N GLU A 193 16.59 8.78 -6.21
CA GLU A 193 15.68 9.62 -6.99
C GLU A 193 16.13 9.76 -8.46
N ILE A 194 17.44 9.89 -8.69
CA ILE A 194 18.04 9.92 -10.04
C ILE A 194 17.81 8.60 -10.76
N ALA A 195 18.07 7.48 -10.09
CA ALA A 195 17.95 6.14 -10.70
C ALA A 195 16.49 5.81 -11.04
N GLN A 196 15.55 6.06 -10.11
CA GLN A 196 14.12 5.87 -10.36
C GLN A 196 13.64 6.67 -11.58
N ALA A 197 13.94 7.97 -11.63
CA ALA A 197 13.56 8.82 -12.76
C ALA A 197 14.15 8.34 -14.09
N ARG A 198 15.42 7.89 -14.09
CA ARG A 198 16.07 7.33 -15.29
C ARG A 198 15.44 6.01 -15.73
N ASN A 199 15.12 5.13 -14.79
CA ASN A 199 14.50 3.86 -15.11
C ASN A 199 13.13 4.07 -15.77
N ILE A 200 12.32 5.01 -15.27
CA ILE A 200 11.04 5.37 -15.86
C ILE A 200 11.25 6.03 -17.23
N ALA A 201 12.18 6.99 -17.37
CA ALA A 201 12.46 7.66 -18.64
C ALA A 201 12.89 6.68 -19.72
N ASN A 202 13.81 5.76 -19.39
CA ASN A 202 14.26 4.70 -20.28
C ASN A 202 13.14 3.74 -20.70
N PHE A 203 12.18 3.48 -19.78
CA PHE A 203 11.01 2.68 -20.10
C PHE A 203 10.10 3.42 -21.10
N ILE A 204 9.82 4.70 -20.87
CA ILE A 204 9.01 5.54 -21.76
C ILE A 204 9.64 5.66 -23.14
N GLU A 205 10.96 5.85 -23.23
CA GLU A 205 11.69 5.93 -24.50
C GLU A 205 11.52 4.66 -25.35
N LYS A 206 11.52 3.49 -24.71
CA LYS A 206 11.28 2.20 -25.37
C LYS A 206 9.80 1.98 -25.76
N HIS A 207 8.89 2.74 -25.16
CA HIS A 207 7.44 2.59 -25.35
C HIS A 207 6.75 3.94 -25.72
N PRO A 208 7.17 4.63 -26.78
CA PRO A 208 6.81 6.03 -27.03
C PRO A 208 5.33 6.26 -27.36
N ARG A 209 4.56 5.21 -27.61
CA ARG A 209 3.12 5.30 -27.94
C ARG A 209 2.19 5.04 -26.77
N GLY A 210 2.72 4.63 -25.63
CA GLY A 210 1.92 4.26 -24.48
C GLY A 210 1.82 5.36 -23.46
N LYS A 211 0.63 5.56 -22.88
CA LYS A 211 0.46 6.37 -21.68
C LYS A 211 0.83 5.54 -20.46
N VAL A 212 1.42 6.20 -19.46
CA VAL A 212 2.01 5.55 -18.28
C VAL A 212 1.38 6.08 -17.00
N LEU A 213 0.92 5.17 -16.15
CA LEU A 213 0.60 5.44 -14.76
C LEU A 213 1.79 5.03 -13.90
N ILE A 214 2.28 5.91 -13.05
CA ILE A 214 3.32 5.64 -12.04
C ILE A 214 2.68 5.68 -10.66
N HIS A 215 2.88 4.63 -9.88
CA HIS A 215 2.49 4.57 -8.48
C HIS A 215 3.75 4.52 -7.61
N CYS A 216 3.91 5.53 -6.75
CA CYS A 216 5.09 5.72 -5.91
C CYS A 216 4.73 5.89 -4.44
N GLY A 217 5.74 5.82 -3.56
CA GLY A 217 5.59 6.16 -2.15
C GLY A 217 5.80 7.64 -1.89
N HIS A 218 5.08 8.17 -0.91
CA HIS A 218 5.33 9.47 -0.27
C HIS A 218 5.76 10.62 -1.20
N GLU A 219 6.99 11.13 -0.97
CA GLU A 219 7.51 12.38 -1.55
C GLU A 219 8.03 12.23 -3.00
N HIS A 220 8.14 11.01 -3.55
CA HIS A 220 8.64 10.79 -4.90
C HIS A 220 7.80 11.49 -5.99
N VAL A 221 6.54 11.83 -5.67
CA VAL A 221 5.61 12.56 -6.54
C VAL A 221 5.92 14.05 -6.69
N ILE A 222 6.78 14.61 -5.84
CA ILE A 222 7.06 16.06 -5.79
C ILE A 222 7.83 16.50 -7.03
N GLU A 223 7.35 17.55 -7.71
CA GLU A 223 8.02 18.16 -8.85
C GLU A 223 8.95 19.31 -8.45
N GLY A 224 8.50 20.12 -7.48
CA GLY A 224 9.20 21.29 -6.97
C GLY A 224 10.26 20.95 -5.93
N THR A 225 10.40 21.79 -4.91
CA THR A 225 11.36 21.59 -3.81
C THR A 225 10.90 20.46 -2.89
N PRO A 226 11.67 19.37 -2.76
CA PRO A 226 11.29 18.27 -1.90
C PRO A 226 11.38 18.65 -0.41
N ILE A 227 10.55 18.00 0.43
CA ILE A 227 10.60 18.16 1.89
C ILE A 227 11.92 17.66 2.47
N ILE A 228 12.55 16.67 1.81
CA ILE A 228 13.87 16.15 2.17
C ILE A 228 14.94 16.90 1.38
N PRO A 229 15.63 17.89 1.98
CA PRO A 229 16.55 18.75 1.21
C PRO A 229 17.73 18.02 0.56
N SER A 230 18.16 16.90 1.16
CA SER A 230 19.28 16.08 0.63
C SER A 230 18.95 15.38 -0.69
N TRP A 231 17.70 15.32 -1.09
CA TRP A 231 17.31 14.80 -2.41
C TRP A 231 17.55 15.80 -3.53
N GLU A 232 17.63 17.10 -3.21
CA GLU A 232 17.71 18.24 -4.14
C GLU A 232 16.50 18.35 -5.08
N LYS A 233 16.04 17.23 -5.62
CA LYS A 233 14.84 17.07 -6.45
C LYS A 233 14.34 15.64 -6.36
N ALA A 234 13.04 15.45 -6.22
CA ALA A 234 12.44 14.12 -6.18
C ALA A 234 12.29 13.50 -7.58
N MET A 235 11.88 12.24 -7.63
CA MET A 235 11.75 11.44 -8.85
C MET A 235 10.87 12.13 -9.91
N ALA A 236 9.70 12.65 -9.55
CA ALA A 236 8.78 13.28 -10.50
C ALA A 236 9.39 14.51 -11.18
N GLY A 237 10.01 15.40 -10.40
CA GLY A 237 10.68 16.59 -10.96
C GLY A 237 11.85 16.24 -11.87
N ARG A 238 12.62 15.17 -11.57
CA ARG A 238 13.68 14.67 -12.44
C ARG A 238 13.14 14.02 -13.71
N LEU A 239 12.04 13.26 -13.59
CA LEU A 239 11.40 12.64 -14.74
C LEU A 239 10.93 13.67 -15.75
N LYS A 240 10.33 14.77 -15.29
CA LYS A 240 9.97 15.92 -16.12
C LYS A 240 11.17 16.49 -16.89
N GLU A 241 12.31 16.63 -16.22
CA GLU A 241 13.54 17.11 -16.87
C GLU A 241 14.09 16.12 -17.88
N TYR A 242 14.08 14.82 -17.60
CA TYR A 242 14.65 13.81 -18.49
C TYR A 242 13.79 13.55 -19.71
N THR A 243 12.48 13.58 -19.57
CA THR A 243 11.53 13.28 -20.67
C THR A 243 11.07 14.52 -21.42
N GLN A 244 11.20 15.72 -20.86
CA GLN A 244 10.57 16.96 -21.31
C GLN A 244 9.02 16.87 -21.40
N ILE A 245 8.43 15.89 -20.70
CA ILE A 245 6.99 15.71 -20.57
C ILE A 245 6.60 16.15 -19.16
N ASN A 246 5.63 17.06 -19.06
CA ASN A 246 5.07 17.43 -17.75
C ASN A 246 4.17 16.29 -17.27
N PRO A 247 4.47 15.58 -16.18
CA PRO A 247 3.56 14.59 -15.63
C PRO A 247 2.39 15.30 -14.93
N PHE A 248 1.23 14.67 -14.86
CA PHE A 248 0.17 15.09 -13.95
C PHE A 248 0.39 14.41 -12.60
N THR A 249 0.76 15.20 -11.58
CA THR A 249 1.16 14.71 -10.28
C THR A 249 0.05 14.81 -9.25
N ILE A 250 -0.23 13.70 -8.55
CA ILE A 250 -1.36 13.52 -7.65
C ILE A 250 -0.85 13.08 -6.27
N ASP A 251 -1.01 13.92 -5.25
CA ASP A 251 -0.63 13.59 -3.88
C ASP A 251 -1.85 13.18 -3.04
N GLN A 252 -1.80 11.98 -2.47
CA GLN A 252 -2.78 11.44 -1.53
C GLN A 252 -2.35 11.53 -0.06
N THR A 253 -1.10 11.92 0.20
CA THR A 253 -0.47 11.72 1.52
C THR A 253 -0.55 12.91 2.42
N GLN A 254 -0.53 14.13 1.87
CA GLN A 254 -0.51 15.38 2.64
C GLN A 254 -1.68 15.49 3.63
N PHE A 255 -2.87 15.08 3.20
CA PHE A 255 -4.10 15.13 4.00
C PHE A 255 -4.58 13.73 4.39
N ALA A 256 -3.65 12.77 4.56
CA ALA A 256 -4.01 11.42 4.98
C ALA A 256 -4.60 11.44 6.41
N GLU A 257 -5.72 10.72 6.57
CA GLU A 257 -6.42 10.56 7.84
C GLU A 257 -5.52 9.95 8.91
N LYS A 258 -5.58 10.44 10.14
CA LYS A 258 -4.84 9.91 11.30
C LYS A 258 -5.72 8.97 12.12
N SER A 259 -5.12 8.31 13.11
CA SER A 259 -5.85 7.39 13.99
C SER A 259 -6.96 8.08 14.81
N GLU A 260 -6.74 9.34 15.20
CA GLU A 260 -7.72 10.14 15.93
C GLU A 260 -8.02 11.44 15.18
N ARG A 261 -9.29 11.85 15.17
CA ARG A 261 -9.77 13.07 14.50
C ARG A 261 -9.01 14.35 14.85
N LYS A 262 -8.55 14.46 16.10
CA LYS A 262 -7.80 15.65 16.55
C LYS A 262 -6.47 15.85 15.81
N TYR A 263 -5.95 14.78 15.22
CA TYR A 263 -4.71 14.80 14.44
C TYR A 263 -4.97 14.95 12.93
N ASN A 264 -6.22 14.88 12.49
CA ASN A 264 -6.57 15.08 11.09
C ASN A 264 -6.36 16.55 10.69
N HIS A 265 -5.92 16.75 9.44
CA HIS A 265 -5.86 18.08 8.89
C HIS A 265 -7.27 18.70 8.85
N PRO A 266 -7.45 19.98 9.28
CA PRO A 266 -8.77 20.62 9.33
C PRO A 266 -9.56 20.58 8.02
N TYR A 267 -8.89 20.56 6.87
CA TYR A 267 -9.53 20.47 5.56
C TYR A 267 -10.38 19.21 5.37
N ILE A 268 -10.05 18.09 6.02
CA ILE A 268 -10.85 16.86 5.95
C ILE A 268 -12.28 17.13 6.48
N ALA A 269 -12.39 17.78 7.62
CA ALA A 269 -13.68 18.14 8.20
C ALA A 269 -14.43 19.20 7.38
N MET A 270 -13.71 20.15 6.76
CA MET A 270 -14.30 21.22 5.95
C MET A 270 -14.89 20.68 4.64
N VAL A 271 -14.31 19.64 4.05
CA VAL A 271 -14.82 19.01 2.81
C VAL A 271 -16.14 18.29 3.03
N ASN A 272 -16.27 17.53 4.11
CA ASN A 272 -17.48 16.78 4.51
C ASN A 272 -18.16 16.01 3.34
N LYS A 273 -17.40 15.20 2.61
CA LYS A 273 -17.89 14.32 1.55
C LYS A 273 -17.66 12.85 1.93
N ASN A 274 -18.41 11.95 1.32
CA ASN A 274 -18.29 10.49 1.51
C ASN A 274 -17.53 9.78 0.36
N PHE A 275 -16.85 10.55 -0.48
CA PHE A 275 -15.99 10.07 -1.58
C PHE A 275 -14.73 10.94 -1.66
N PRO A 276 -13.63 10.44 -2.20
CA PRO A 276 -12.40 11.21 -2.41
C PRO A 276 -12.63 12.39 -3.33
N VAL A 277 -12.08 13.55 -2.97
CA VAL A 277 -12.25 14.79 -3.72
C VAL A 277 -10.94 15.40 -4.16
N VAL A 278 -10.98 16.05 -5.31
CA VAL A 278 -10.12 17.18 -5.67
C VAL A 278 -10.91 18.47 -5.50
N LEU A 279 -10.22 19.58 -5.34
CA LEU A 279 -10.86 20.88 -5.08
C LEU A 279 -10.53 21.83 -6.22
N ILE A 280 -11.54 22.52 -6.77
CA ILE A 280 -11.42 23.38 -7.95
C ILE A 280 -12.06 24.74 -7.65
N ASP A 281 -11.35 25.84 -7.97
CA ASP A 281 -11.88 27.19 -7.87
C ASP A 281 -12.78 27.55 -9.06
N GLU A 282 -13.36 28.75 -9.04
CA GLU A 282 -14.24 29.26 -10.11
C GLU A 282 -13.54 29.46 -11.48
N ASN A 283 -12.20 29.54 -11.49
CA ASN A 283 -11.38 29.71 -12.68
C ASN A 283 -10.86 28.35 -13.22
N GLY A 284 -11.18 27.25 -12.54
CA GLY A 284 -10.71 25.91 -12.91
C GLY A 284 -9.34 25.53 -12.35
N ASN A 285 -8.75 26.34 -11.45
CA ASN A 285 -7.48 26.02 -10.81
C ASN A 285 -7.69 24.96 -9.74
N LEU A 286 -6.74 24.01 -9.66
CA LEU A 286 -6.74 22.96 -8.66
C LEU A 286 -6.12 23.44 -7.34
N PHE A 287 -6.69 22.97 -6.23
CA PHE A 287 -6.08 23.14 -4.92
C PHE A 287 -4.95 22.13 -4.74
N ASN A 288 -3.74 22.62 -4.54
CA ASN A 288 -2.56 21.82 -4.33
C ASN A 288 -1.87 22.07 -2.96
N GLY A 289 -2.62 22.59 -1.99
CA GLY A 289 -2.17 22.83 -0.62
C GLY A 289 -2.19 24.30 -0.24
N GLN A 290 -1.11 25.03 -0.46
CA GLN A 290 -1.01 26.47 -0.19
C GLN A 290 -0.95 27.28 -1.48
N LYS A 291 -1.34 28.53 -1.41
CA LYS A 291 -1.25 29.45 -2.55
C LYS A 291 0.20 29.55 -3.04
N GLY A 292 0.38 29.33 -4.35
CA GLY A 292 1.71 29.36 -4.98
C GLY A 292 2.57 28.11 -4.72
N ASN A 293 1.99 27.04 -4.21
CA ASN A 293 2.68 25.76 -4.09
C ASN A 293 2.81 25.09 -5.47
N ASP A 294 4.04 24.76 -5.83
CA ASP A 294 4.40 24.10 -7.11
C ASP A 294 4.85 22.64 -6.95
N GLN A 295 4.63 22.06 -5.79
CA GLN A 295 5.13 20.73 -5.48
C GLN A 295 4.42 19.62 -6.25
N VAL A 296 3.11 19.74 -6.43
CA VAL A 296 2.26 18.79 -7.17
C VAL A 296 1.14 19.54 -7.87
N ASP A 297 0.53 18.95 -8.90
CA ASP A 297 -0.61 19.55 -9.59
C ASP A 297 -1.87 19.52 -8.73
N VAL A 298 -2.13 18.42 -8.02
CA VAL A 298 -3.36 18.27 -7.23
C VAL A 298 -3.14 17.40 -5.99
N ARG A 299 -3.91 17.71 -4.94
CA ARG A 299 -4.02 16.89 -3.74
C ARG A 299 -5.40 16.33 -3.56
N ILE A 300 -5.45 15.06 -3.15
CA ILE A 300 -6.71 14.38 -2.85
C ILE A 300 -6.99 14.48 -1.35
N ILE A 301 -8.23 14.78 -1.02
CA ILE A 301 -8.73 14.64 0.34
C ILE A 301 -9.68 13.44 0.36
N HIS A 302 -9.26 12.39 1.05
CA HIS A 302 -10.09 11.20 1.28
C HIS A 302 -11.12 11.46 2.39
N PRO A 303 -12.32 10.82 2.30
CA PRO A 303 -13.28 10.88 3.40
C PRO A 303 -12.76 10.15 4.62
N GLU A 304 -13.26 10.54 5.81
CA GLU A 304 -12.97 9.80 7.03
C GLU A 304 -13.42 8.34 6.92
N THR A 305 -12.56 7.43 7.35
CA THR A 305 -12.86 6.00 7.38
C THR A 305 -13.94 5.69 8.43
N ARG A 306 -14.93 4.92 8.04
CA ARG A 306 -15.92 4.34 8.95
C ARG A 306 -15.70 2.85 9.03
N TYR A 307 -15.69 2.33 10.26
CA TYR A 307 -15.56 0.90 10.50
C TYR A 307 -16.92 0.27 10.78
N LEU A 308 -17.19 -0.85 10.12
CA LEU A 308 -18.31 -1.74 10.40
C LEU A 308 -17.73 -3.13 10.65
N ASN A 309 -18.01 -3.70 11.83
CA ASN A 309 -17.43 -5.00 12.23
C ASN A 309 -15.91 -5.07 12.02
N ASN A 310 -15.20 -4.05 12.44
CA ASN A 310 -13.74 -3.88 12.28
C ASN A 310 -13.25 -3.82 10.81
N ARG A 311 -14.15 -3.69 9.84
CA ARG A 311 -13.80 -3.54 8.41
C ARG A 311 -14.03 -2.09 7.96
N PRO A 312 -13.07 -1.45 7.32
CA PRO A 312 -13.22 -0.09 6.83
C PRO A 312 -14.11 -0.05 5.58
N ASN A 313 -14.97 0.95 5.53
CA ASN A 313 -15.98 1.11 4.46
C ASN A 313 -15.38 1.30 3.06
N TRP A 314 -14.16 1.82 2.95
CA TRP A 314 -13.51 2.02 1.67
C TRP A 314 -13.14 0.71 0.94
N LEU A 315 -13.07 -0.43 1.62
CA LEU A 315 -12.91 -1.74 0.97
C LEU A 315 -14.03 -2.04 -0.03
N LEU A 316 -15.23 -1.54 0.23
CA LEU A 316 -16.40 -1.70 -0.65
C LEU A 316 -16.49 -0.61 -1.73
N SER A 317 -15.59 0.37 -1.75
CA SER A 317 -15.66 1.51 -2.68
C SER A 317 -15.06 1.23 -4.06
N VAL A 318 -14.46 0.07 -4.28
CA VAL A 318 -13.80 -0.31 -5.53
C VAL A 318 -14.32 -1.64 -6.04
N GLY A 319 -14.41 -1.78 -7.36
CA GLY A 319 -14.92 -2.99 -8.00
C GLY A 319 -16.40 -3.26 -7.68
N ASN A 320 -16.78 -4.53 -7.74
CA ASN A 320 -18.09 -5.04 -7.32
C ASN A 320 -17.95 -5.95 -6.10
N ARG A 321 -17.17 -5.51 -5.12
CA ARG A 321 -16.87 -6.30 -3.94
C ARG A 321 -18.08 -6.54 -3.08
N LYS A 322 -18.15 -7.73 -2.52
CA LYS A 322 -19.20 -8.17 -1.60
C LYS A 322 -18.61 -8.67 -0.30
N GLU A 323 -19.39 -8.55 0.75
CA GLU A 323 -19.08 -9.19 2.03
C GLU A 323 -19.31 -10.71 1.92
N TYR A 324 -18.32 -11.47 2.38
CA TYR A 324 -18.44 -12.89 2.59
C TYR A 324 -18.35 -13.18 4.09
N HIS A 325 -19.43 -13.67 4.66
CA HIS A 325 -19.50 -14.09 6.06
C HIS A 325 -19.01 -15.52 6.20
N VAL A 326 -17.95 -15.70 7.00
CA VAL A 326 -17.45 -17.04 7.32
C VAL A 326 -18.50 -17.79 8.14
N GLU A 327 -18.92 -18.97 7.68
CA GLU A 327 -19.89 -19.78 8.38
C GLU A 327 -19.35 -20.25 9.74
N SER A 328 -20.10 -20.00 10.82
CA SER A 328 -19.68 -20.39 12.19
C SER A 328 -19.41 -21.89 12.32
N SER A 329 -20.10 -22.73 11.53
CA SER A 329 -19.88 -24.18 11.49
C SER A 329 -18.49 -24.58 10.99
N LYS A 330 -17.79 -23.69 10.32
CA LYS A 330 -16.43 -23.93 9.83
C LYS A 330 -15.35 -23.50 10.82
N ILE A 331 -15.73 -22.81 11.90
CA ILE A 331 -14.84 -22.30 12.94
C ILE A 331 -14.84 -23.28 14.12
N THR A 332 -13.75 -23.95 14.35
CA THR A 332 -13.64 -24.98 15.40
C THR A 332 -12.95 -24.47 16.66
N GLN A 333 -12.25 -23.34 16.59
CA GLN A 333 -11.51 -22.75 17.71
C GLN A 333 -11.21 -21.26 17.46
N TYR A 334 -10.77 -20.55 18.48
CA TYR A 334 -10.36 -19.15 18.42
C TYR A 334 -9.03 -18.94 19.16
N PRO A 335 -8.22 -17.93 18.81
CA PRO A 335 -8.36 -17.11 17.61
C PRO A 335 -7.99 -17.88 16.34
N ILE A 336 -8.49 -17.41 15.20
CA ILE A 336 -8.10 -17.92 13.89
C ILE A 336 -7.76 -16.78 12.92
N LEU A 337 -6.83 -17.06 11.99
CA LEU A 337 -6.54 -16.20 10.86
C LEU A 337 -7.19 -16.80 9.62
N VAL A 338 -8.00 -16.02 8.90
CA VAL A 338 -8.71 -16.45 7.70
C VAL A 338 -8.19 -15.65 6.51
N LEU A 339 -7.64 -16.37 5.52
CA LEU A 339 -7.04 -15.81 4.33
C LEU A 339 -7.84 -16.26 3.11
N ALA A 340 -8.21 -15.33 2.25
CA ALA A 340 -8.91 -15.62 1.00
C ALA A 340 -7.95 -15.47 -0.18
N TYR A 341 -7.59 -16.56 -0.81
CA TYR A 341 -6.77 -16.58 -2.03
C TYR A 341 -7.64 -16.76 -3.25
N ARG A 342 -7.30 -16.16 -4.37
CA ARG A 342 -7.88 -16.55 -5.65
C ARG A 342 -7.49 -17.99 -5.94
N LYS A 343 -8.39 -18.69 -6.63
CA LYS A 343 -8.19 -20.12 -6.89
C LYS A 343 -6.83 -20.41 -7.54
N ASN A 344 -6.11 -21.41 -7.01
CA ASN A 344 -4.77 -21.86 -7.40
C ASN A 344 -3.62 -20.89 -7.04
N GLU A 345 -3.84 -19.80 -6.33
CA GLU A 345 -2.76 -18.88 -5.96
C GLU A 345 -2.08 -19.28 -4.63
N PHE A 346 -2.79 -19.92 -3.71
CA PHE A 346 -2.23 -20.29 -2.40
C PHE A 346 -1.00 -21.20 -2.51
N GLU A 347 -1.07 -22.27 -3.29
CA GLU A 347 0.05 -23.22 -3.46
C GLU A 347 1.26 -22.61 -4.21
N ASN A 348 1.08 -21.46 -4.83
CA ASN A 348 2.10 -20.74 -5.57
C ASN A 348 2.54 -19.44 -4.87
N ASN A 349 2.43 -19.39 -3.55
CA ASN A 349 2.78 -18.24 -2.72
C ASN A 349 2.08 -16.93 -3.13
N GLY A 350 0.86 -17.01 -3.68
CA GLY A 350 0.07 -15.85 -4.06
C GLY A 350 -0.21 -14.92 -2.88
N VAL A 351 -0.52 -13.67 -3.18
CA VAL A 351 -0.97 -12.71 -2.17
C VAL A 351 -2.47 -12.88 -1.96
N PRO A 352 -2.95 -13.07 -0.71
CA PRO A 352 -4.38 -13.18 -0.44
C PRO A 352 -5.11 -11.91 -0.83
N SER A 353 -6.33 -12.07 -1.36
CA SER A 353 -7.21 -10.96 -1.74
C SER A 353 -7.76 -10.21 -0.53
N ASP A 354 -7.92 -10.91 0.59
CA ASP A 354 -8.29 -10.31 1.88
C ASP A 354 -7.91 -11.23 3.03
N ILE A 355 -7.70 -10.65 4.20
CA ILE A 355 -7.35 -11.34 5.44
C ILE A 355 -8.18 -10.76 6.57
N ILE A 356 -8.69 -11.66 7.44
CA ILE A 356 -9.32 -11.28 8.70
C ILE A 356 -8.79 -12.13 9.84
N GLU A 357 -8.73 -11.54 11.02
CA GLU A 357 -8.49 -12.23 12.28
C GLU A 357 -9.80 -12.32 13.03
N ILE A 358 -10.19 -13.54 13.45
CA ILE A 358 -11.40 -13.80 14.24
C ILE A 358 -10.94 -14.18 15.64
N LEU A 359 -11.18 -13.30 16.61
CA LEU A 359 -10.69 -13.44 17.98
C LEU A 359 -11.62 -14.29 18.83
N ASP A 360 -12.93 -14.18 18.60
CA ASP A 360 -13.99 -14.84 19.37
C ASP A 360 -15.25 -15.06 18.52
N SER A 361 -16.29 -15.60 19.12
CA SER A 361 -17.58 -15.87 18.45
C SER A 361 -18.53 -14.68 18.40
N GLU A 362 -18.24 -13.58 19.09
CA GLU A 362 -19.18 -12.46 19.23
C GLU A 362 -19.03 -11.47 18.06
N ASN A 363 -17.78 -11.25 17.59
CA ASN A 363 -17.45 -10.29 16.54
C ASN A 363 -16.68 -10.96 15.41
N ILE A 364 -17.41 -11.54 14.45
CA ILE A 364 -16.85 -12.18 13.27
C ILE A 364 -16.84 -11.15 12.12
N PRO A 365 -15.66 -10.60 11.73
CA PRO A 365 -15.58 -9.72 10.57
C PRO A 365 -15.81 -10.48 9.27
N SER A 366 -16.25 -9.76 8.23
CA SER A 366 -16.44 -10.32 6.89
C SER A 366 -15.19 -10.16 6.04
N LEU A 367 -14.92 -11.14 5.18
CA LEU A 367 -14.03 -10.94 4.04
C LEU A 367 -14.72 -10.06 2.99
N ILE A 368 -13.96 -9.17 2.35
CA ILE A 368 -14.45 -8.26 1.30
C ILE A 368 -13.80 -8.67 -0.01
N LEU A 369 -14.57 -9.31 -0.88
CA LEU A 369 -14.03 -9.97 -2.07
C LEU A 369 -14.73 -9.51 -3.35
N ASP A 370 -13.94 -9.40 -4.42
CA ASP A 370 -14.46 -9.22 -5.77
C ASP A 370 -15.16 -10.49 -6.27
N LYS A 371 -15.92 -10.35 -7.35
CA LYS A 371 -16.47 -11.51 -8.07
C LYS A 371 -15.36 -12.48 -8.48
N GLY A 372 -15.49 -13.76 -8.13
CA GLY A 372 -14.48 -14.77 -8.47
C GLY A 372 -14.60 -16.07 -7.68
N ASN A 373 -13.67 -16.98 -7.94
CA ASN A 373 -13.51 -18.23 -7.19
C ASN A 373 -12.33 -18.09 -6.24
N TYR A 374 -12.55 -18.44 -4.99
CA TYR A 374 -11.57 -18.29 -3.93
C TYR A 374 -11.38 -19.58 -3.17
N GLU A 375 -10.19 -19.70 -2.63
CA GLU A 375 -9.81 -20.70 -1.65
C GLU A 375 -9.62 -20.02 -0.30
N ILE A 376 -10.37 -20.47 0.69
CA ILE A 376 -10.29 -19.97 2.06
C ILE A 376 -9.39 -20.89 2.87
N ILE A 377 -8.36 -20.29 3.45
CA ILE A 377 -7.41 -20.96 4.34
C ILE A 377 -7.61 -20.43 5.76
N MET A 378 -7.90 -21.33 6.71
CA MET A 378 -8.00 -20.99 8.12
C MET A 378 -6.80 -21.53 8.88
N LYS A 379 -6.14 -20.67 9.64
CA LYS A 379 -4.99 -21.04 10.47
C LYS A 379 -5.28 -20.86 11.95
N ASP A 380 -4.82 -21.81 12.75
CA ASP A 380 -4.88 -21.72 14.22
C ASP A 380 -3.78 -20.80 14.78
N ARG A 381 -3.74 -20.66 16.11
CA ARG A 381 -2.76 -19.83 16.81
C ARG A 381 -1.30 -20.30 16.63
N ASN A 382 -1.09 -21.54 16.22
CA ASN A 382 0.22 -22.11 15.90
C ASN A 382 0.51 -22.04 14.38
N TYR A 383 -0.32 -21.33 13.62
CA TYR A 383 -0.25 -21.19 12.16
C TYR A 383 -0.47 -22.49 11.37
N ASN A 384 -0.98 -23.55 12.00
CA ASN A 384 -1.38 -24.76 11.30
C ASN A 384 -2.68 -24.50 10.52
N ILE A 385 -2.76 -25.05 9.32
CA ILE A 385 -4.02 -25.01 8.57
C ILE A 385 -4.99 -25.98 9.23
N ILE A 386 -6.12 -25.43 9.74
CA ILE A 386 -7.16 -26.20 10.41
C ILE A 386 -8.40 -26.40 9.54
N ASN A 387 -8.56 -25.56 8.50
CA ASN A 387 -9.63 -25.73 7.52
C ASN A 387 -9.22 -25.13 6.18
N ARG A 388 -9.72 -25.73 5.09
CA ARG A 388 -9.49 -25.28 3.71
C ARG A 388 -10.70 -25.65 2.86
N TYR A 389 -11.28 -24.67 2.15
CA TYR A 389 -12.44 -24.88 1.29
C TYR A 389 -12.54 -23.81 0.21
N GLU A 390 -13.25 -24.16 -0.87
CA GLU A 390 -13.49 -23.22 -1.98
C GLU A 390 -14.83 -22.50 -1.82
N ILE A 391 -14.88 -21.25 -2.27
CA ILE A 391 -16.09 -20.45 -2.38
C ILE A 391 -16.16 -19.76 -3.75
N LYS A 392 -17.36 -19.33 -4.12
CA LYS A 392 -17.61 -18.50 -5.29
C LYS A 392 -18.35 -17.24 -4.90
N ILE A 393 -17.82 -16.08 -5.25
CA ILE A 393 -18.46 -14.77 -5.12
C ILE A 393 -19.06 -14.41 -6.48
N GLU A 394 -20.37 -14.12 -6.52
CA GLU A 394 -21.13 -13.85 -7.75
C GLU A 394 -21.33 -12.37 -8.05
#